data_1f7e99cfc1498962fb3b16ac8a0facda
#
_entry.id   1f7e99cfc1498962fb3b16ac8a0facda
#
_cell.length_a   1.000
_cell.length_b   1.000
_cell.length_c   1.000
_cell.angle_alpha   90.00
_cell.angle_beta   90.00
_cell.angle_gamma   90.00
#
_symmetry.space_group_name_H-M   'P 1'
#
loop_
_entity.id
_entity.type
_entity.pdbx_description
1 polymer ?
#
loop_
_entity_poly.entity_id
_entity_poly.type
_entity_poly.pdbx_seq_one_letter_code
_entity_poly.pdbx_strand_id
1 'polypeptide(L)'
;MPGNFLDSNVLLYLIGSDSRKANRAEELLRQGGTVSIQVLNEIANVARRKLNLSWEKTKLLIADIDQFLEVIPLTRSVHNRGLDLAEQHGFANYDAVIIASALEEDCDVVFTEDMHHGMRIDGRLTIVNPFLAAPL
;
A
#
# COMPACT_ATOMS: atom_id res chain seq x y z
N MET A 1 7.66 -17.11 3.96
CA MET A 1 7.27 -16.61 2.61
C MET A 1 7.57 -15.13 2.54
N PRO A 2 8.17 -14.65 1.47
CA PRO A 2 8.30 -13.21 1.30
C PRO A 2 6.91 -12.58 1.25
N GLY A 3 6.77 -11.50 1.97
CA GLY A 3 5.50 -10.80 2.07
C GLY A 3 5.54 -9.49 1.31
N ASN A 4 4.43 -9.17 0.65
CA ASN A 4 4.23 -7.92 -0.04
C ASN A 4 3.27 -7.06 0.76
N PHE A 5 3.59 -5.78 0.89
CA PHE A 5 2.68 -4.77 1.43
C PHE A 5 2.26 -3.86 0.28
N LEU A 6 0.99 -3.53 0.18
CA LEU A 6 0.47 -2.69 -0.90
C LEU A 6 -0.05 -1.37 -0.35
N ASP A 7 0.44 -0.26 -0.92
CA ASP A 7 -0.02 1.08 -0.58
C ASP A 7 -1.31 1.42 -1.33
N SER A 8 -2.04 2.40 -0.82
CA SER A 8 -3.33 2.82 -1.38
C SER A 8 -3.23 3.29 -2.82
N ASN A 9 -2.15 4.01 -3.18
CA ASN A 9 -1.98 4.53 -4.53
C ASN A 9 -1.89 3.42 -5.59
N VAL A 10 -1.40 2.24 -5.22
CA VAL A 10 -1.37 1.09 -6.12
C VAL A 10 -2.77 0.50 -6.30
N LEU A 11 -3.48 0.28 -5.20
CA LEU A 11 -4.79 -0.37 -5.22
C LEU A 11 -5.88 0.52 -5.85
N LEU A 12 -5.73 1.83 -5.76
CA LEU A 12 -6.69 2.75 -6.38
C LEU A 12 -6.73 2.64 -7.90
N TYR A 13 -5.68 2.13 -8.55
CA TYR A 13 -5.71 1.88 -9.99
C TYR A 13 -6.71 0.78 -10.39
N LEU A 14 -7.17 -0.05 -9.45
CA LEU A 14 -8.19 -1.07 -9.73
C LEU A 14 -9.49 -0.43 -10.27
N ILE A 15 -9.78 0.80 -9.90
CA ILE A 15 -10.98 1.54 -10.31
C ILE A 15 -10.66 2.71 -11.24
N GLY A 16 -9.42 2.82 -11.69
CA GLY A 16 -8.99 3.89 -12.58
C GLY A 16 -9.21 3.57 -14.05
N SER A 17 -8.97 4.57 -14.89
CA SER A 17 -9.11 4.46 -16.35
C SER A 17 -7.83 4.03 -17.07
N ASP A 18 -6.69 3.99 -16.38
CA ASP A 18 -5.43 3.52 -16.95
C ASP A 18 -5.41 2.00 -16.92
N SER A 19 -5.67 1.38 -18.07
CA SER A 19 -5.81 -0.08 -18.16
C SER A 19 -4.50 -0.82 -17.85
N ARG A 20 -3.34 -0.27 -18.21
CA ARG A 20 -2.04 -0.90 -17.91
C ARG A 20 -1.80 -0.96 -16.41
N LYS A 21 -2.04 0.16 -15.72
CA LYS A 21 -1.87 0.21 -14.26
C LYS A 21 -2.94 -0.59 -13.53
N ALA A 22 -4.17 -0.57 -14.02
CA ALA A 22 -5.26 -1.37 -13.45
C ALA A 22 -4.94 -2.87 -13.53
N ASN A 23 -4.44 -3.33 -14.68
CA ASN A 23 -4.06 -4.73 -14.86
C ASN A 23 -2.90 -5.12 -13.93
N ARG A 24 -1.91 -4.24 -13.77
CA ARG A 24 -0.80 -4.48 -12.86
C ARG A 24 -1.26 -4.56 -11.41
N ALA A 25 -2.14 -3.64 -11.00
CA ALA A 25 -2.71 -3.65 -9.66
C ALA A 25 -3.51 -4.93 -9.40
N GLU A 26 -4.26 -5.40 -10.39
CA GLU A 26 -4.99 -6.65 -10.27
C GLU A 26 -4.07 -7.86 -10.12
N GLU A 27 -2.98 -7.92 -10.87
CA GLU A 27 -1.97 -8.97 -10.70
C GLU A 27 -1.42 -9.00 -9.27
N LEU A 28 -1.08 -7.83 -8.72
CA LEU A 28 -0.56 -7.72 -7.36
C LEU A 28 -1.60 -8.14 -6.33
N LEU A 29 -2.85 -7.75 -6.52
CA LEU A 29 -3.94 -8.14 -5.64
C LEU A 29 -4.09 -9.67 -5.62
N ARG A 30 -4.06 -10.30 -6.79
CA ARG A 30 -4.21 -11.76 -6.91
C ARG A 30 -3.03 -12.53 -6.32
N GLN A 31 -1.83 -11.95 -6.34
CA GLN A 31 -0.66 -12.55 -5.71
C GLN A 31 -0.79 -12.59 -4.18
N GLY A 32 -1.66 -11.76 -3.63
CA GLY A 32 -1.82 -11.65 -2.20
C GLY A 32 -0.81 -10.72 -1.55
N GLY A 33 -0.94 -10.57 -0.26
CA GLY A 33 -0.09 -9.69 0.52
C GLY A 33 -0.85 -9.09 1.70
N THR A 34 -0.34 -7.98 2.17
CA THR A 34 -0.82 -7.31 3.38
C THR A 34 -1.15 -5.85 3.10
N VAL A 35 -2.19 -5.37 3.73
CA VAL A 35 -2.53 -3.95 3.82
C VAL A 35 -2.87 -3.62 5.27
N SER A 36 -2.80 -2.34 5.61
CA SER A 36 -3.23 -1.88 6.92
C SER A 36 -4.60 -1.21 6.84
N ILE A 37 -5.22 -1.04 8.00
CA ILE A 37 -6.47 -0.26 8.12
C ILE A 37 -6.27 1.17 7.59
N GLN A 38 -5.08 1.77 7.77
CA GLN A 38 -4.80 3.09 7.23
C GLN A 38 -4.94 3.10 5.69
N VAL A 39 -4.41 2.08 5.03
CA VAL A 39 -4.52 1.96 3.56
C VAL A 39 -5.99 1.88 3.15
N LEU A 40 -6.80 1.09 3.83
CA LEU A 40 -8.22 0.98 3.52
C LEU A 40 -8.96 2.30 3.72
N ASN A 41 -8.63 3.04 4.79
CA ASN A 41 -9.23 4.35 5.04
C ASN A 41 -8.86 5.36 3.95
N GLU A 42 -7.61 5.35 3.50
CA GLU A 42 -7.17 6.21 2.40
C GLU A 42 -7.89 5.89 1.10
N ILE A 43 -8.04 4.60 0.79
CA ILE A 43 -8.78 4.14 -0.40
C ILE A 43 -10.24 4.61 -0.34
N ALA A 44 -10.92 4.39 0.77
CA ALA A 44 -12.30 4.81 0.94
C ALA A 44 -12.46 6.33 0.79
N ASN A 45 -11.54 7.09 1.39
CA ASN A 45 -11.57 8.55 1.32
C ASN A 45 -11.39 9.05 -0.13
N VAL A 46 -10.41 8.53 -0.85
CA VAL A 46 -10.16 8.92 -2.25
C VAL A 46 -11.32 8.49 -3.15
N ALA A 47 -11.81 7.27 -3.00
CA ALA A 47 -12.94 6.76 -3.77
C ALA A 47 -14.16 7.67 -3.63
N ARG A 48 -14.47 8.09 -2.41
CA ARG A 48 -15.63 8.95 -2.14
C ARG A 48 -15.40 10.39 -2.54
N ARG A 49 -14.26 10.98 -2.20
CA ARG A 49 -14.03 12.42 -2.34
C ARG A 49 -13.51 12.82 -3.71
N LYS A 50 -12.58 12.05 -4.28
CA LYS A 50 -11.96 12.41 -5.56
C LYS A 50 -12.62 11.74 -6.75
N LEU A 51 -13.03 10.49 -6.59
CA LEU A 51 -13.56 9.69 -7.70
C LEU A 51 -15.08 9.64 -7.72
N ASN A 52 -15.73 10.23 -6.71
CA ASN A 52 -17.19 10.27 -6.59
C ASN A 52 -17.87 8.90 -6.71
N LEU A 53 -17.21 7.84 -6.25
CA LEU A 53 -17.83 6.53 -6.19
C LEU A 53 -19.00 6.54 -5.21
N SER A 54 -20.05 5.80 -5.52
CA SER A 54 -21.16 5.58 -4.59
C SER A 54 -20.65 4.83 -3.35
N TRP A 55 -21.41 4.93 -2.27
CA TRP A 55 -21.11 4.13 -1.07
C TRP A 55 -21.10 2.64 -1.38
N GLU A 56 -22.04 2.19 -2.20
CA GLU A 56 -22.13 0.79 -2.61
C GLU A 56 -20.84 0.33 -3.31
N LYS A 57 -20.40 1.09 -4.31
CA LYS A 57 -19.17 0.75 -5.05
C LYS A 57 -17.92 0.84 -4.19
N THR A 58 -17.87 1.82 -3.29
CA THR A 58 -16.76 1.96 -2.35
C THR A 58 -16.66 0.74 -1.43
N LYS A 59 -17.79 0.31 -0.88
CA LYS A 59 -17.84 -0.88 -0.02
C LYS A 59 -17.45 -2.15 -0.77
N LEU A 60 -17.87 -2.28 -2.03
CA LEU A 60 -17.48 -3.43 -2.86
C LEU A 60 -15.97 -3.45 -3.12
N LEU A 61 -15.38 -2.31 -3.42
CA LEU A 61 -13.93 -2.21 -3.61
C LEU A 61 -13.16 -2.67 -2.36
N ILE A 62 -13.56 -2.16 -1.20
CA ILE A 62 -12.94 -2.55 0.06
C ILE A 62 -13.11 -4.04 0.34
N ALA A 63 -14.31 -4.59 0.07
CA ALA A 63 -14.58 -6.01 0.26
C ALA A 63 -13.72 -6.89 -0.66
N ASP A 64 -13.51 -6.48 -1.91
CA ASP A 64 -12.64 -7.19 -2.84
C ASP A 64 -11.19 -7.21 -2.34
N ILE A 65 -10.70 -6.08 -1.87
CA ILE A 65 -9.35 -6.00 -1.30
C ILE A 65 -9.22 -6.91 -0.08
N ASP A 66 -10.19 -6.84 0.83
CA ASP A 66 -10.22 -7.67 2.03
C ASP A 66 -10.23 -9.17 1.72
N GLN A 67 -10.86 -9.55 0.60
CA GLN A 67 -10.94 -10.94 0.18
C GLN A 67 -9.56 -11.51 -0.22
N PHE A 68 -8.70 -10.70 -0.84
CA PHE A 68 -7.43 -11.14 -1.39
C PHE A 68 -6.22 -10.85 -0.50
N LEU A 69 -6.31 -9.85 0.37
CA LEU A 69 -5.19 -9.38 1.18
C LEU A 69 -5.49 -9.56 2.67
N GLU A 70 -4.43 -9.76 3.44
CA GLU A 70 -4.52 -9.73 4.90
C GLU A 70 -4.58 -8.28 5.35
N VAL A 71 -5.60 -7.93 6.13
CA VAL A 71 -5.78 -6.57 6.66
C VAL A 71 -5.30 -6.55 8.11
N ILE A 72 -4.28 -5.73 8.39
CA ILE A 72 -3.72 -5.61 9.73
C ILE A 72 -4.18 -4.33 10.41
N PRO A 73 -4.33 -4.35 11.76
CA PRO A 73 -4.71 -3.16 12.49
C PRO A 73 -3.58 -2.13 12.52
N LEU A 74 -3.96 -0.88 12.75
CA LEU A 74 -3.02 0.21 13.01
C LEU A 74 -2.79 0.26 14.52
N THR A 75 -1.60 -0.15 14.96
CA THR A 75 -1.28 -0.27 16.38
C THR A 75 -0.46 0.93 16.88
N ARG A 76 -0.39 1.08 18.21
CA ARG A 76 0.50 2.08 18.83
C ARG A 76 1.97 1.80 18.49
N SER A 77 2.36 0.54 18.45
CA SER A 77 3.72 0.13 18.08
C SER A 77 4.09 0.62 16.68
N VAL A 78 3.20 0.41 15.71
CA VAL A 78 3.37 0.89 14.34
C VAL A 78 3.46 2.42 14.31
N HIS A 79 2.59 3.10 15.05
CA HIS A 79 2.61 4.57 15.13
C HIS A 79 3.96 5.07 15.63
N ASN A 80 4.45 4.51 16.75
CA ASN A 80 5.72 4.93 17.34
C ASN A 80 6.90 4.66 16.40
N ARG A 81 6.91 3.49 15.79
CA ARG A 81 7.95 3.14 14.81
C ARG A 81 7.91 4.08 13.59
N GLY A 82 6.71 4.45 13.17
CA GLY A 82 6.52 5.42 12.09
C GLY A 82 7.15 6.75 12.39
N LEU A 83 7.00 7.26 13.62
CA LEU A 83 7.64 8.51 14.02
C LEU A 83 9.16 8.42 13.96
N ASP A 84 9.73 7.31 14.42
CA ASP A 84 11.18 7.08 14.36
C ASP A 84 11.69 7.04 12.92
N LEU A 85 10.97 6.37 12.04
CA LEU A 85 11.33 6.30 10.62
C LEU A 85 11.21 7.65 9.92
N ALA A 86 10.18 8.43 10.26
CA ALA A 86 10.01 9.77 9.72
C ALA A 86 11.18 10.66 10.11
N GLU A 87 11.61 10.59 11.38
CA GLU A 87 12.76 11.34 11.87
C GLU A 87 14.06 10.89 11.20
N GLN A 88 14.28 9.58 11.12
CA GLN A 88 15.51 9.00 10.60
C GLN A 88 15.69 9.19 9.09
N HIS A 89 14.61 9.02 8.31
CA HIS A 89 14.67 8.98 6.86
C HIS A 89 14.02 10.18 6.17
N GLY A 90 13.31 11.02 6.90
CA GLY A 90 12.64 12.17 6.31
C GLY A 90 11.34 11.84 5.59
N PHE A 91 10.74 10.68 5.85
CA PHE A 91 9.42 10.35 5.29
C PHE A 91 8.33 11.26 5.84
N ALA A 92 7.33 11.56 5.02
CA ALA A 92 6.08 12.12 5.54
C ALA A 92 5.46 11.13 6.54
N ASN A 93 4.74 11.64 7.53
CA ASN A 93 4.25 10.80 8.64
C ASN A 93 3.42 9.61 8.18
N TYR A 94 2.50 9.80 7.22
CA TYR A 94 1.66 8.70 6.74
C TYR A 94 2.46 7.66 5.96
N ASP A 95 3.44 8.10 5.16
CA ASP A 95 4.34 7.19 4.45
C ASP A 95 5.18 6.38 5.42
N ALA A 96 5.68 7.03 6.48
CA ALA A 96 6.45 6.35 7.52
C ALA A 96 5.62 5.28 8.24
N VAL A 97 4.33 5.51 8.46
CA VAL A 97 3.43 4.52 9.06
C VAL A 97 3.21 3.33 8.14
N ILE A 98 3.12 3.55 6.83
CA ILE A 98 3.06 2.47 5.83
C ILE A 98 4.31 1.60 5.93
N ILE A 99 5.48 2.21 5.93
CA ILE A 99 6.77 1.50 6.06
C ILE A 99 6.83 0.73 7.39
N ALA A 100 6.43 1.37 8.49
CA ALA A 100 6.42 0.73 9.80
C ALA A 100 5.50 -0.49 9.85
N SER A 101 4.32 -0.39 9.23
CA SER A 101 3.38 -1.53 9.13
C SER A 101 4.00 -2.70 8.38
N ALA A 102 4.63 -2.41 7.24
CA ALA A 102 5.29 -3.43 6.42
C ALA A 102 6.44 -4.11 7.19
N LEU A 103 7.24 -3.33 7.92
CA LEU A 103 8.33 -3.88 8.72
C LEU A 103 7.82 -4.77 9.86
N GLU A 104 6.78 -4.36 10.56
CA GLU A 104 6.24 -5.15 11.67
C GLU A 104 5.58 -6.45 11.21
N GLU A 105 5.11 -6.50 9.98
CA GLU A 105 4.57 -7.72 9.37
C GLU A 105 5.63 -8.56 8.65
N ASP A 106 6.91 -8.20 8.81
CA ASP A 106 8.03 -8.90 8.18
C ASP A 106 7.91 -9.00 6.65
N CYS A 107 7.33 -7.98 6.02
CA CYS A 107 7.28 -7.91 4.57
C CYS A 107 8.65 -7.62 4.00
N ASP A 108 8.91 -8.14 2.80
CA ASP A 108 10.16 -7.88 2.07
C ASP A 108 10.04 -6.72 1.10
N VAL A 109 8.83 -6.45 0.65
CA VAL A 109 8.56 -5.43 -0.38
C VAL A 109 7.34 -4.62 0.01
N VAL A 110 7.43 -3.30 -0.17
CA VAL A 110 6.26 -2.44 -0.17
C VAL A 110 6.07 -1.88 -1.57
N PHE A 111 4.91 -2.14 -2.17
CA PHE A 111 4.56 -1.60 -3.47
C PHE A 111 3.90 -0.25 -3.30
N THR A 112 4.50 0.77 -3.85
CA THR A 112 4.00 2.15 -3.80
C THR A 112 4.53 2.95 -4.98
N GLU A 113 3.73 3.90 -5.46
CA GLU A 113 4.12 4.79 -6.54
C GLU A 113 4.76 6.09 -6.03
N ASP A 114 4.49 6.46 -4.78
CA ASP A 114 4.80 7.79 -4.24
C ASP A 114 6.10 7.87 -3.43
N MET A 115 6.74 6.75 -3.17
CA MET A 115 7.98 6.72 -2.38
C MET A 115 9.18 6.39 -3.27
N HIS A 116 10.37 6.51 -2.72
CA HIS A 116 11.61 6.34 -3.47
C HIS A 116 11.84 4.88 -3.90
N HIS A 117 11.65 4.61 -5.19
CA HIS A 117 11.84 3.28 -5.77
C HIS A 117 13.27 2.78 -5.56
N GLY A 118 13.38 1.56 -5.07
CA GLY A 118 14.66 0.89 -4.84
C GLY A 118 15.26 1.13 -3.47
N MET A 119 14.70 2.05 -2.68
CA MET A 119 15.20 2.30 -1.33
C MET A 119 15.00 1.08 -0.44
N ARG A 120 16.02 0.76 0.34
CA ARG A 120 15.97 -0.37 1.26
C ARG A 120 15.99 0.12 2.71
N ILE A 121 15.08 -0.37 3.52
CA ILE A 121 14.90 0.02 4.92
C ILE A 121 15.35 -1.13 5.82
N ASP A 122 16.21 -0.81 6.79
CA ASP A 122 16.71 -1.78 7.78
C ASP A 122 17.32 -3.04 7.13
N GLY A 123 17.85 -2.90 5.92
CA GLY A 123 18.49 -4.00 5.20
C GLY A 123 17.56 -5.13 4.77
N ARG A 124 16.23 -4.96 4.86
CA ARG A 124 15.29 -6.05 4.56
C ARG A 124 14.05 -5.66 3.76
N LEU A 125 13.50 -4.47 3.95
CA LEU A 125 12.31 -4.01 3.23
C LEU A 125 12.72 -3.15 2.04
N THR A 126 12.27 -3.50 0.85
CA THR A 126 12.55 -2.72 -0.36
C THR A 126 11.29 -2.01 -0.84
N ILE A 127 11.41 -0.72 -1.13
CA ILE A 127 10.35 0.08 -1.74
C ILE A 127 10.39 -0.16 -3.25
N VAL A 128 9.28 -0.57 -3.83
CA VAL A 128 9.17 -0.86 -5.27
C VAL A 128 7.99 -0.12 -5.87
N ASN A 129 8.25 0.63 -6.94
CA ASN A 129 7.17 1.14 -7.78
C ASN A 129 6.83 0.06 -8.81
N PRO A 130 5.65 -0.59 -8.69
CA PRO A 130 5.33 -1.76 -9.51
C PRO A 130 4.98 -1.41 -10.96
N PHE A 131 4.87 -0.13 -11.28
CA PHE A 131 4.47 0.35 -12.60
C PHE A 131 5.66 0.73 -13.47
N LEU A 132 6.88 0.72 -12.93
CA LEU A 132 8.08 0.94 -13.72
C LEU A 132 8.37 -0.27 -14.59
N ALA A 133 8.85 -0.01 -15.81
CA ALA A 133 9.25 -1.09 -16.69
C ALA A 133 10.42 -1.85 -16.06
N ALA A 134 10.39 -3.19 -16.17
CA ALA A 134 11.53 -3.99 -15.74
C ALA A 134 12.77 -3.63 -16.56
N PRO A 135 13.98 -3.57 -15.95
CA PRO A 135 15.21 -3.39 -16.74
C PRO A 135 15.40 -4.57 -17.68
N LEU A 136 15.84 -4.25 -18.87
CA LEU A 136 16.13 -5.25 -19.89
C LEU A 136 17.43 -6.00 -19.58
#